data_795048105478182139479dd27a48abe6
#
_entry.id   795048105478182139479dd27a48abe6
#
_cell.length_a   1.000
_cell.length_b   1.000
_cell.length_c   1.000
_cell.angle_alpha   90.00
_cell.angle_beta   90.00
_cell.angle_gamma   90.00
#
_symmetry.space_group_name_H-M   'P 1'
#
loop_
_entity.id
_entity.type
_entity.pdbx_description
1 polymer ?
#
loop_
_entity_poly.entity_id
_entity_poly.type
_entity_poly.pdbx_seq_one_letter_code
_entity_poly.pdbx_strand_id
1 'polypeptide(L)'
;METEITTKKELDYVFTVRDVSVSYGDFIAVKNVSMDMFKNNITAFIGPSGCGKSTLIRSFNRMNDLIPNAAVNGEINYQGINLYDEEVDPVQVRRRIGMVFQKPNPFPKSIRENITFGLKVNNMTDNLDERVEKALTQAALWDEVKNDLDKNALDLSGGQQQRLCIARTIAVEPDTILMDEPCSALDPVATKKIEDLMQILVKDFSILIVTHNMQQASRVSNYCAFFTTKATDDGRRTGELVEYSDTKTMFTKPSESLTEEYISGRFG
;
A
#
# COMPACT_ATOMS: atom_id res chain seq x y z
N MET A 1 31.94 -5.72 37.90
CA MET A 1 31.05 -6.49 36.98
C MET A 1 29.90 -5.55 36.64
N GLU A 2 30.08 -4.74 35.60
CA GLU A 2 29.02 -3.88 35.06
C GLU A 2 28.17 -4.72 34.07
N THR A 3 26.92 -4.87 34.44
CA THR A 3 25.94 -5.58 33.58
C THR A 3 25.52 -4.59 32.47
N GLU A 4 26.03 -4.76 31.28
CA GLU A 4 25.51 -4.07 30.08
C GLU A 4 24.03 -4.39 29.92
N ILE A 5 23.19 -3.43 30.27
CA ILE A 5 21.77 -3.44 29.88
C ILE A 5 21.73 -3.07 28.40
N THR A 6 21.74 -4.09 27.56
CA THR A 6 21.44 -3.93 26.12
C THR A 6 19.97 -3.48 26.04
N THR A 7 19.74 -2.20 25.90
CA THR A 7 18.43 -1.64 25.57
C THR A 7 17.97 -2.28 24.27
N LYS A 8 17.02 -3.22 24.32
CA LYS A 8 16.28 -3.70 23.19
C LYS A 8 15.67 -2.47 22.52
N LYS A 9 16.17 -2.09 21.33
CA LYS A 9 15.57 -1.06 20.50
C LYS A 9 14.11 -1.48 20.32
N GLU A 10 13.15 -0.74 20.86
CA GLU A 10 11.74 -0.98 20.64
C GLU A 10 11.52 -0.91 19.11
N LEU A 11 11.14 -2.03 18.53
CA LEU A 11 10.89 -2.09 17.08
C LEU A 11 9.61 -1.29 16.83
N ASP A 12 9.74 -0.20 16.09
CA ASP A 12 8.63 0.72 15.79
C ASP A 12 7.82 0.15 14.60
N TYR A 13 6.79 -0.64 14.93
CA TYR A 13 5.88 -1.21 13.96
C TYR A 13 4.76 -0.24 13.61
N VAL A 14 4.47 -0.09 12.32
CA VAL A 14 3.27 0.62 11.85
C VAL A 14 2.05 -0.28 11.92
N PHE A 15 2.20 -1.56 11.55
CA PHE A 15 1.17 -2.58 11.69
C PHE A 15 1.71 -3.83 12.37
N THR A 16 0.88 -4.43 13.23
CA THR A 16 1.05 -5.81 13.66
C THR A 16 -0.19 -6.60 13.27
N VAL A 17 0.00 -7.70 12.54
CA VAL A 17 -1.05 -8.52 11.95
C VAL A 17 -1.01 -9.90 12.58
N ARG A 18 -2.14 -10.41 13.09
CA ARG A 18 -2.25 -11.69 13.75
C ARG A 18 -3.44 -12.49 13.23
N ASP A 19 -3.13 -13.62 12.62
CA ASP A 19 -4.08 -14.63 12.12
C ASP A 19 -5.20 -14.06 11.23
N VAL A 20 -4.86 -13.06 10.42
CA VAL A 20 -5.83 -12.35 9.59
C VAL A 20 -6.29 -13.22 8.45
N SER A 21 -7.61 -13.39 8.35
CA SER A 21 -8.29 -14.04 7.24
C SER A 21 -9.36 -13.13 6.67
N VAL A 22 -9.45 -13.09 5.35
CA VAL A 22 -10.44 -12.26 4.63
C VAL A 22 -11.31 -13.16 3.78
N SER A 23 -12.63 -13.03 3.92
CA SER A 23 -13.61 -13.82 3.18
C SER A 23 -14.64 -12.94 2.46
N TYR A 24 -15.25 -13.50 1.43
CA TYR A 24 -16.40 -12.97 0.70
C TYR A 24 -17.50 -14.03 0.70
N GLY A 25 -18.49 -13.88 1.60
CA GLY A 25 -19.42 -14.97 1.92
C GLY A 25 -18.66 -16.20 2.40
N ASP A 26 -18.89 -17.35 1.77
CA ASP A 26 -18.24 -18.63 2.12
C ASP A 26 -16.84 -18.81 1.49
N PHE A 27 -16.38 -17.85 0.69
CA PHE A 27 -15.07 -17.93 0.04
C PHE A 27 -14.00 -17.22 0.87
N ILE A 28 -13.00 -17.97 1.34
CA ILE A 28 -11.83 -17.41 2.03
C ILE A 28 -10.79 -17.02 0.98
N ALA A 29 -10.64 -15.71 0.75
CA ALA A 29 -9.70 -15.18 -0.21
C ALA A 29 -8.25 -15.20 0.27
N VAL A 30 -8.04 -14.95 1.57
CA VAL A 30 -6.73 -14.98 2.25
C VAL A 30 -6.92 -15.57 3.64
N LYS A 31 -5.98 -16.40 4.10
CA LYS A 31 -6.10 -17.12 5.35
C LYS A 31 -4.85 -17.01 6.23
N ASN A 32 -5.07 -16.79 7.53
CA ASN A 32 -4.10 -16.90 8.61
C ASN A 32 -2.79 -16.13 8.38
N VAL A 33 -2.90 -14.87 7.97
CA VAL A 33 -1.73 -14.00 7.74
C VAL A 33 -1.29 -13.41 9.07
N SER A 34 -0.01 -13.59 9.41
CA SER A 34 0.64 -12.97 10.58
C SER A 34 1.98 -12.37 10.17
N MET A 35 2.18 -11.06 10.41
CA MET A 35 3.43 -10.35 10.12
C MET A 35 3.47 -9.01 10.84
N ASP A 36 4.67 -8.47 11.06
CA ASP A 36 4.89 -7.16 11.66
C ASP A 36 5.58 -6.23 10.66
N MET A 37 5.00 -5.08 10.37
CA MET A 37 5.51 -4.13 9.39
C MET A 37 6.09 -2.91 10.08
N PHE A 38 7.30 -2.54 9.67
CA PHE A 38 8.05 -1.44 10.26
C PHE A 38 7.57 -0.09 9.74
N LYS A 39 7.54 0.90 10.64
CA LYS A 39 7.27 2.29 10.30
C LYS A 39 8.35 2.88 9.38
N ASN A 40 7.94 3.79 8.50
CA ASN A 40 8.82 4.47 7.54
C ASN A 40 9.67 3.50 6.71
N ASN A 41 9.05 2.37 6.34
CA ASN A 41 9.62 1.38 5.43
C ASN A 41 8.64 1.10 4.29
N ILE A 42 9.19 0.60 3.17
CA ILE A 42 8.38 0.07 2.08
C ILE A 42 8.28 -1.44 2.26
N THR A 43 7.07 -1.94 2.47
CA THR A 43 6.77 -3.38 2.50
C THR A 43 6.07 -3.78 1.20
N ALA A 44 6.66 -4.70 0.44
CA ALA A 44 6.09 -5.20 -0.80
C ALA A 44 5.35 -6.53 -0.58
N PHE A 45 4.15 -6.67 -1.14
CA PHE A 45 3.42 -7.92 -1.25
C PHE A 45 3.57 -8.45 -2.66
N ILE A 46 4.24 -9.60 -2.82
CA ILE A 46 4.47 -10.28 -4.10
C ILE A 46 3.77 -11.64 -4.15
N GLY A 47 3.60 -12.18 -5.34
CA GLY A 47 2.98 -13.48 -5.57
C GLY A 47 2.11 -13.50 -6.82
N PRO A 48 1.64 -14.68 -7.26
CA PRO A 48 0.83 -14.83 -8.45
C PRO A 48 -0.49 -14.06 -8.38
N SER A 49 -1.09 -13.80 -9.54
CA SER A 49 -2.42 -13.19 -9.60
C SER A 49 -3.46 -14.07 -8.89
N GLY A 50 -4.39 -13.43 -8.18
CA GLY A 50 -5.46 -14.13 -7.46
C GLY A 50 -5.08 -14.70 -6.09
N CYS A 51 -3.84 -14.52 -5.59
CA CYS A 51 -3.46 -14.98 -4.24
C CYS A 51 -3.89 -14.01 -3.10
N GLY A 52 -4.81 -13.08 -3.37
CA GLY A 52 -5.45 -12.28 -2.33
C GLY A 52 -4.68 -11.03 -1.85
N LYS A 53 -3.57 -10.64 -2.47
CA LYS A 53 -2.77 -9.46 -2.07
C LYS A 53 -3.60 -8.16 -2.03
N SER A 54 -4.37 -7.90 -3.09
CA SER A 54 -5.25 -6.72 -3.17
C SER A 54 -6.39 -6.79 -2.15
N THR A 55 -6.88 -7.99 -1.85
CA THR A 55 -7.86 -8.22 -0.77
C THR A 55 -7.25 -7.89 0.59
N LEU A 56 -6.05 -8.38 0.86
CA LEU A 56 -5.37 -8.14 2.12
C LEU A 56 -5.00 -6.66 2.30
N ILE A 57 -4.41 -6.00 1.30
CA ILE A 57 -4.02 -4.60 1.44
C ILE A 57 -5.21 -3.67 1.72
N ARG A 58 -6.38 -3.98 1.15
CA ARG A 58 -7.63 -3.24 1.41
C ARG A 58 -8.20 -3.45 2.80
N SER A 59 -7.74 -4.46 3.55
CA SER A 59 -8.12 -4.64 4.95
C SER A 59 -7.43 -3.64 5.86
N PHE A 60 -6.25 -3.15 5.51
CA PHE A 60 -5.50 -2.18 6.33
C PHE A 60 -6.16 -0.79 6.42
N ASN A 61 -7.05 -0.44 5.49
CA ASN A 61 -7.81 0.81 5.56
C ASN A 61 -9.32 0.59 5.55
N ARG A 62 -9.77 -0.63 5.84
CA ARG A 62 -11.18 -1.01 5.93
C ARG A 62 -11.98 -0.77 4.63
N MET A 63 -11.29 -0.80 3.47
CA MET A 63 -11.98 -0.71 2.17
C MET A 63 -12.82 -1.95 1.87
N ASN A 64 -12.51 -3.10 2.48
CA ASN A 64 -13.32 -4.32 2.35
C ASN A 64 -14.71 -4.17 2.98
N ASP A 65 -14.89 -3.27 3.96
CA ASP A 65 -16.21 -2.98 4.57
C ASP A 65 -17.24 -2.45 3.54
N LEU A 66 -16.77 -1.94 2.40
CA LEU A 66 -17.62 -1.45 1.31
C LEU A 66 -18.09 -2.56 0.37
N ILE A 67 -17.58 -3.79 0.55
CA ILE A 67 -17.90 -4.94 -0.29
C ILE A 67 -18.95 -5.79 0.43
N PRO A 68 -20.13 -6.04 -0.18
CA PRO A 68 -21.14 -6.88 0.45
C PRO A 68 -20.60 -8.28 0.79
N ASN A 69 -20.93 -8.77 1.99
CA ASN A 69 -20.49 -10.06 2.51
C ASN A 69 -18.97 -10.24 2.67
N ALA A 70 -18.19 -9.15 2.64
CA ALA A 70 -16.79 -9.23 3.03
C ALA A 70 -16.68 -9.27 4.56
N ALA A 71 -15.81 -10.16 5.06
CA ALA A 71 -15.49 -10.24 6.49
C ALA A 71 -13.98 -10.35 6.68
N VAL A 72 -13.47 -9.66 7.69
CA VAL A 72 -12.07 -9.72 8.13
C VAL A 72 -12.06 -10.29 9.54
N ASN A 73 -11.36 -11.40 9.75
CA ASN A 73 -11.18 -12.05 11.04
C ASN A 73 -9.70 -11.98 11.41
N GLY A 74 -9.39 -12.07 12.71
CA GLY A 74 -8.04 -11.85 13.24
C GLY A 74 -7.84 -10.39 13.63
N GLU A 75 -6.59 -9.99 13.85
CA GLU A 75 -6.26 -8.64 14.33
C GLU A 75 -5.33 -7.91 13.38
N ILE A 76 -5.69 -6.68 13.02
CA ILE A 76 -4.83 -5.72 12.34
C ILE A 76 -4.66 -4.53 13.27
N ASN A 77 -3.58 -4.54 14.03
CA ASN A 77 -3.27 -3.45 14.93
C ASN A 77 -2.44 -2.40 14.20
N TYR A 78 -2.93 -1.17 14.20
CA TYR A 78 -2.26 0.02 13.68
C TYR A 78 -1.84 0.90 14.85
N GLN A 79 -0.54 1.06 15.04
CA GLN A 79 0.01 1.83 16.19
C GLN A 79 -0.62 1.39 17.53
N GLY A 80 -0.84 0.09 17.72
CA GLY A 80 -1.38 -0.48 18.96
C GLY A 80 -2.91 -0.52 19.09
N ILE A 81 -3.66 -0.04 18.07
CA ILE A 81 -5.12 -0.05 18.06
C ILE A 81 -5.59 -1.03 16.98
N ASN A 82 -6.45 -2.00 17.34
CA ASN A 82 -7.03 -2.89 16.34
C ASN A 82 -8.01 -2.11 15.46
N LEU A 83 -7.76 -2.11 14.14
CA LEU A 83 -8.55 -1.36 13.16
C LEU A 83 -10.02 -1.80 13.07
N TYR A 84 -10.34 -3.02 13.54
CA TYR A 84 -11.67 -3.60 13.47
C TYR A 84 -12.43 -3.59 14.79
N ASP A 85 -11.92 -2.90 15.82
CA ASP A 85 -12.65 -2.67 17.05
C ASP A 85 -13.92 -1.81 16.79
N GLU A 86 -14.99 -2.08 17.51
CA GLU A 86 -16.30 -1.43 17.31
C GLU A 86 -16.24 0.11 17.46
N GLU A 87 -15.34 0.61 18.31
CA GLU A 87 -15.18 2.04 18.56
C GLU A 87 -14.33 2.77 17.50
N VAL A 88 -13.69 2.04 16.59
CA VAL A 88 -12.82 2.61 15.56
C VAL A 88 -13.64 3.09 14.36
N ASP A 89 -13.63 4.41 14.12
CA ASP A 89 -14.30 5.02 12.97
C ASP A 89 -13.56 4.71 11.66
N PRO A 90 -14.17 3.99 10.69
CA PRO A 90 -13.56 3.70 9.40
C PRO A 90 -13.17 4.95 8.58
N VAL A 91 -13.82 6.07 8.79
CA VAL A 91 -13.50 7.33 8.09
C VAL A 91 -12.15 7.86 8.58
N GLN A 92 -11.91 7.81 9.89
CA GLN A 92 -10.62 8.20 10.47
C GLN A 92 -9.50 7.24 10.05
N VAL A 93 -9.78 5.94 9.97
CA VAL A 93 -8.82 4.95 9.44
C VAL A 93 -8.41 5.33 8.02
N ARG A 94 -9.36 5.60 7.12
CA ARG A 94 -9.09 5.95 5.70
C ARG A 94 -8.40 7.30 5.54
N ARG A 95 -8.56 8.21 6.48
CA ARG A 95 -7.82 9.47 6.51
C ARG A 95 -6.33 9.25 6.83
N ARG A 96 -6.04 8.39 7.82
CA ARG A 96 -4.67 8.11 8.26
C ARG A 96 -3.94 7.09 7.38
N ILE A 97 -4.69 6.21 6.71
CA ILE A 97 -4.17 5.15 5.84
C ILE A 97 -4.75 5.36 4.43
N GLY A 98 -4.05 6.16 3.64
CA GLY A 98 -4.44 6.51 2.29
C GLY A 98 -4.25 5.36 1.30
N MET A 99 -4.94 5.41 0.15
CA MET A 99 -4.85 4.36 -0.87
C MET A 99 -4.69 4.92 -2.28
N VAL A 100 -3.76 4.33 -3.00
CA VAL A 100 -3.53 4.54 -4.44
C VAL A 100 -3.90 3.25 -5.17
N PHE A 101 -4.82 3.35 -6.11
CA PHE A 101 -5.37 2.21 -6.84
C PHE A 101 -4.55 1.85 -8.07
N GLN A 102 -4.73 0.64 -8.56
CA GLN A 102 -4.07 0.09 -9.75
C GLN A 102 -4.33 0.94 -11.00
N LYS A 103 -5.59 1.32 -11.23
CA LYS A 103 -5.94 2.25 -12.31
C LYS A 103 -6.02 3.65 -11.75
N PRO A 104 -5.35 4.63 -12.37
CA PRO A 104 -5.54 6.02 -12.00
C PRO A 104 -7.02 6.38 -11.99
N ASN A 105 -7.46 7.04 -10.95
CA ASN A 105 -8.87 7.42 -10.76
C ASN A 105 -9.02 8.89 -10.34
N PRO A 106 -8.46 9.83 -11.11
CA PRO A 106 -8.68 11.24 -10.83
C PRO A 106 -10.18 11.56 -10.96
N PHE A 107 -10.67 12.50 -10.15
CA PHE A 107 -12.00 13.01 -10.30
C PHE A 107 -12.13 13.76 -11.64
N PRO A 108 -13.29 13.74 -12.31
CA PRO A 108 -13.55 14.53 -13.52
C PRO A 108 -13.71 16.03 -13.17
N LYS A 109 -12.68 16.60 -12.63
CA LYS A 109 -12.53 17.94 -12.09
C LYS A 109 -11.14 18.48 -12.46
N SER A 110 -10.85 19.72 -12.10
CA SER A 110 -9.52 20.29 -12.33
C SER A 110 -8.44 19.59 -11.50
N ILE A 111 -7.17 19.75 -11.87
CA ILE A 111 -6.00 19.26 -11.13
C ILE A 111 -6.05 19.80 -9.69
N ARG A 112 -6.27 21.12 -9.53
CA ARG A 112 -6.43 21.80 -8.24
C ARG A 112 -7.54 21.19 -7.41
N GLU A 113 -8.72 20.97 -8.00
CA GLU A 113 -9.87 20.40 -7.27
C GLU A 113 -9.65 18.97 -6.84
N ASN A 114 -8.88 18.16 -7.58
CA ASN A 114 -8.50 16.82 -7.16
C ASN A 114 -7.76 16.81 -5.82
N ILE A 115 -6.90 17.79 -5.58
CA ILE A 115 -6.15 17.93 -4.32
C ILE A 115 -7.06 18.55 -3.24
N THR A 116 -7.70 19.68 -3.55
CA THR A 116 -8.44 20.45 -2.55
C THR A 116 -9.71 19.75 -2.07
N PHE A 117 -10.25 18.77 -2.81
CA PHE A 117 -11.43 18.02 -2.38
C PHE A 117 -11.19 17.31 -1.05
N GLY A 118 -10.12 16.53 -0.95
CA GLY A 118 -9.77 15.82 0.30
C GLY A 118 -9.48 16.77 1.45
N LEU A 119 -8.78 17.87 1.17
CA LEU A 119 -8.49 18.91 2.16
C LEU A 119 -9.77 19.52 2.73
N LYS A 120 -10.73 19.91 1.86
CA LYS A 120 -12.02 20.49 2.27
C LYS A 120 -12.87 19.53 3.10
N VAL A 121 -12.95 18.25 2.69
CA VAL A 121 -13.70 17.22 3.42
C VAL A 121 -13.12 17.01 4.83
N ASN A 122 -11.82 17.19 4.99
CA ASN A 122 -11.14 17.05 6.28
C ASN A 122 -10.98 18.37 7.06
N ASN A 123 -11.67 19.45 6.64
CA ASN A 123 -11.60 20.79 7.26
C ASN A 123 -10.17 21.39 7.27
N MET A 124 -9.32 20.99 6.35
CA MET A 124 -7.94 21.49 6.17
C MET A 124 -7.95 22.61 5.12
N THR A 125 -8.63 23.71 5.40
CA THR A 125 -8.91 24.75 4.41
C THR A 125 -7.92 25.92 4.43
N ASP A 126 -6.98 25.92 5.37
CA ASP A 126 -5.96 26.96 5.46
C ASP A 126 -4.91 26.76 4.36
N ASN A 127 -4.48 27.87 3.71
CA ASN A 127 -3.41 27.89 2.74
C ASN A 127 -3.55 26.84 1.61
N LEU A 128 -4.76 26.72 1.03
CA LEU A 128 -5.05 25.69 0.03
C LEU A 128 -4.08 25.70 -1.15
N ASP A 129 -3.65 26.86 -1.62
CA ASP A 129 -2.72 26.97 -2.75
C ASP A 129 -1.33 26.41 -2.39
N GLU A 130 -0.82 26.72 -1.22
CA GLU A 130 0.45 26.20 -0.72
C GLU A 130 0.38 24.66 -0.52
N ARG A 131 -0.75 24.16 -0.02
CA ARG A 131 -0.98 22.71 0.14
C ARG A 131 -1.06 21.99 -1.21
N VAL A 132 -1.68 22.61 -2.21
CA VAL A 132 -1.72 22.07 -3.58
C VAL A 132 -0.31 22.02 -4.17
N GLU A 133 0.45 23.11 -4.09
CA GLU A 133 1.83 23.15 -4.55
C GLU A 133 2.69 22.10 -3.84
N LYS A 134 2.63 22.03 -2.49
CA LYS A 134 3.35 21.04 -1.69
C LYS A 134 3.04 19.61 -2.14
N ALA A 135 1.77 19.26 -2.26
CA ALA A 135 1.35 17.89 -2.62
C ALA A 135 1.80 17.53 -4.06
N LEU A 136 1.65 18.45 -5.02
CA LEU A 136 2.09 18.22 -6.39
C LEU A 136 3.62 18.17 -6.51
N THR A 137 4.34 18.95 -5.71
CA THR A 137 5.81 18.93 -5.65
C THR A 137 6.29 17.60 -5.05
N GLN A 138 5.71 17.17 -3.93
CA GLN A 138 6.02 15.88 -3.31
C GLN A 138 5.72 14.70 -4.25
N ALA A 139 4.69 14.82 -5.12
CA ALA A 139 4.36 13.81 -6.14
C ALA A 139 5.18 13.95 -7.44
N ALA A 140 6.20 14.82 -7.47
CA ALA A 140 7.01 15.13 -8.65
C ALA A 140 6.18 15.49 -9.90
N LEU A 141 5.08 16.24 -9.70
CA LEU A 141 4.15 16.64 -10.76
C LEU A 141 4.06 18.15 -10.94
N TRP A 142 4.43 18.96 -9.94
CA TRP A 142 4.27 20.42 -9.92
C TRP A 142 4.80 21.11 -11.18
N ASP A 143 6.05 20.85 -11.55
CA ASP A 143 6.68 21.50 -12.69
C ASP A 143 6.02 21.20 -14.03
N GLU A 144 5.34 20.08 -14.13
CA GLU A 144 4.61 19.67 -15.32
C GLU A 144 3.22 20.33 -15.44
N VAL A 145 2.61 20.75 -14.29
CA VAL A 145 1.20 21.18 -14.29
C VAL A 145 0.93 22.56 -13.66
N LYS A 146 1.93 23.22 -13.09
CA LYS A 146 1.77 24.48 -12.34
C LYS A 146 1.09 25.61 -13.11
N ASN A 147 1.18 25.62 -14.45
CA ASN A 147 0.52 26.59 -15.30
C ASN A 147 -0.88 26.14 -15.77
N ASP A 148 -1.30 24.93 -15.41
CA ASP A 148 -2.48 24.26 -15.95
C ASP A 148 -3.40 23.69 -14.85
N LEU A 149 -3.29 24.22 -13.62
CA LEU A 149 -3.99 23.69 -12.44
C LEU A 149 -5.51 23.63 -12.57
N ASP A 150 -6.08 24.47 -13.41
CA ASP A 150 -7.53 24.54 -13.65
C ASP A 150 -7.99 23.66 -14.84
N LYS A 151 -7.04 22.99 -15.54
CA LYS A 151 -7.39 22.00 -16.58
C LYS A 151 -7.97 20.75 -15.99
N ASN A 152 -8.77 20.04 -16.80
CA ASN A 152 -9.36 18.76 -16.40
C ASN A 152 -8.27 17.71 -16.14
N ALA A 153 -8.32 17.09 -14.99
CA ALA A 153 -7.36 16.06 -14.61
C ALA A 153 -7.38 14.81 -15.53
N LEU A 154 -8.51 14.55 -16.23
CA LEU A 154 -8.61 13.46 -17.19
C LEU A 154 -7.80 13.69 -18.46
N ASP A 155 -7.38 14.93 -18.76
CA ASP A 155 -6.56 15.28 -19.93
C ASP A 155 -5.06 14.97 -19.70
N LEU A 156 -4.67 14.62 -18.47
CA LEU A 156 -3.32 14.23 -18.13
C LEU A 156 -2.98 12.84 -18.70
N SER A 157 -1.68 12.60 -18.98
CA SER A 157 -1.20 11.24 -19.32
C SER A 157 -1.41 10.26 -18.15
N GLY A 158 -1.44 8.96 -18.43
CA GLY A 158 -1.65 7.95 -17.39
C GLY A 158 -0.66 8.05 -16.21
N GLY A 159 0.62 8.30 -16.50
CA GLY A 159 1.63 8.51 -15.46
C GLY A 159 1.43 9.80 -14.65
N GLN A 160 0.96 10.87 -15.30
CA GLN A 160 0.60 12.13 -14.61
C GLN A 160 -0.66 11.93 -13.75
N GLN A 161 -1.69 11.23 -14.27
CA GLN A 161 -2.90 10.90 -13.51
C GLN A 161 -2.56 10.08 -12.27
N GLN A 162 -1.66 9.11 -12.38
CA GLN A 162 -1.24 8.29 -11.23
C GLN A 162 -0.50 9.14 -10.19
N ARG A 163 0.42 10.02 -10.61
CA ARG A 163 1.09 10.94 -9.69
C ARG A 163 0.11 11.96 -9.08
N LEU A 164 -0.92 12.37 -9.81
CA LEU A 164 -1.99 13.20 -9.24
C LEU A 164 -2.80 12.44 -8.17
N CYS A 165 -3.09 11.15 -8.40
CA CYS A 165 -3.75 10.31 -7.38
C CYS A 165 -2.86 10.14 -6.13
N ILE A 166 -1.54 10.01 -6.30
CA ILE A 166 -0.60 10.02 -5.18
C ILE A 166 -0.63 11.38 -4.47
N ALA A 167 -0.52 12.50 -5.22
CA ALA A 167 -0.61 13.85 -4.66
C ALA A 167 -1.90 14.06 -3.84
N ARG A 168 -3.04 13.64 -4.39
CA ARG A 168 -4.33 13.66 -3.69
C ARG A 168 -4.31 12.88 -2.39
N THR A 169 -3.67 11.71 -2.38
CA THR A 169 -3.56 10.85 -1.21
C THR A 169 -2.69 11.48 -0.13
N ILE A 170 -1.52 12.05 -0.48
CA ILE A 170 -0.60 12.63 0.50
C ILE A 170 -1.01 14.03 0.97
N ALA A 171 -1.86 14.73 0.23
CA ALA A 171 -2.32 16.09 0.58
C ALA A 171 -3.00 16.16 1.95
N VAL A 172 -3.69 15.09 2.36
CA VAL A 172 -4.36 15.00 3.67
C VAL A 172 -3.43 14.54 4.79
N GLU A 173 -2.12 14.40 4.50
CA GLU A 173 -1.06 14.06 5.43
C GLU A 173 -1.36 12.75 6.18
N PRO A 174 -1.53 11.61 5.47
CA PRO A 174 -1.71 10.31 6.10
C PRO A 174 -0.41 9.86 6.77
N ASP A 175 -0.47 8.83 7.61
CA ASP A 175 0.73 8.20 8.18
C ASP A 175 1.24 7.06 7.29
N THR A 176 0.33 6.45 6.54
CA THR A 176 0.61 5.28 5.69
C THR A 176 -0.04 5.40 4.32
N ILE A 177 0.65 4.92 3.30
CA ILE A 177 0.16 4.87 1.92
C ILE A 177 0.10 3.41 1.46
N LEU A 178 -1.08 2.95 1.10
CA LEU A 178 -1.30 1.67 0.45
C LEU A 178 -1.28 1.87 -1.07
N MET A 179 -0.54 1.05 -1.80
CA MET A 179 -0.42 1.11 -3.26
C MET A 179 -0.74 -0.25 -3.87
N ASP A 180 -1.91 -0.37 -4.51
CA ASP A 180 -2.33 -1.61 -5.16
C ASP A 180 -1.90 -1.59 -6.63
N GLU A 181 -0.78 -2.23 -6.97
CA GLU A 181 -0.19 -2.31 -8.32
C GLU A 181 -0.04 -0.95 -9.05
N PRO A 182 0.55 0.08 -8.42
CA PRO A 182 0.48 1.47 -8.90
C PRO A 182 1.15 1.72 -10.26
N CYS A 183 1.93 0.78 -10.76
CA CYS A 183 2.70 0.91 -12.01
C CYS A 183 2.25 -0.06 -13.12
N SER A 184 1.25 -0.93 -12.88
CA SER A 184 0.91 -2.03 -13.79
C SER A 184 0.43 -1.60 -15.18
N ALA A 185 -0.15 -0.38 -15.30
CA ALA A 185 -0.68 0.17 -16.55
C ALA A 185 0.22 1.27 -17.15
N LEU A 186 1.46 1.42 -16.65
CA LEU A 186 2.35 2.52 -17.01
C LEU A 186 3.53 2.05 -17.87
N ASP A 187 4.04 2.96 -18.70
CA ASP A 187 5.29 2.76 -19.43
C ASP A 187 6.51 2.74 -18.48
N PRO A 188 7.68 2.25 -18.94
CA PRO A 188 8.86 2.13 -18.08
C PRO A 188 9.37 3.47 -17.52
N VAL A 189 9.19 4.59 -18.24
CA VAL A 189 9.64 5.91 -17.79
C VAL A 189 8.74 6.41 -16.66
N ALA A 190 7.42 6.31 -16.83
CA ALA A 190 6.46 6.65 -15.79
C ALA A 190 6.60 5.73 -14.56
N THR A 191 6.84 4.43 -14.77
CA THR A 191 7.12 3.47 -13.70
C THR A 191 8.33 3.89 -12.88
N LYS A 192 9.45 4.24 -13.54
CA LYS A 192 10.66 4.70 -12.85
C LYS A 192 10.42 5.94 -12.01
N LYS A 193 9.66 6.92 -12.54
CA LYS A 193 9.30 8.13 -11.78
C LYS A 193 8.53 7.81 -10.49
N ILE A 194 7.62 6.82 -10.52
CA ILE A 194 6.87 6.39 -9.33
C ILE A 194 7.75 5.62 -8.36
N GLU A 195 8.67 4.77 -8.85
CA GLU A 195 9.65 4.09 -8.00
C GLU A 195 10.55 5.08 -7.25
N ASP A 196 11.06 6.09 -7.95
CA ASP A 196 11.88 7.14 -7.34
C ASP A 196 11.06 7.98 -6.34
N LEU A 197 9.80 8.25 -6.67
CA LEU A 197 8.87 8.94 -5.77
C LEU A 197 8.63 8.16 -4.48
N MET A 198 8.45 6.84 -4.53
CA MET A 198 8.29 6.01 -3.33
C MET A 198 9.52 6.10 -2.41
N GLN A 199 10.75 6.14 -2.97
CA GLN A 199 11.99 6.30 -2.20
C GLN A 199 12.11 7.68 -1.51
N ILE A 200 11.42 8.68 -2.02
CA ILE A 200 11.34 10.00 -1.38
C ILE A 200 10.27 9.98 -0.29
N LEU A 201 9.07 9.47 -0.61
CA LEU A 201 7.92 9.47 0.29
C LEU A 201 8.11 8.60 1.53
N VAL A 202 8.90 7.51 1.45
CA VAL A 202 9.12 6.62 2.61
C VAL A 202 9.81 7.30 3.80
N LYS A 203 10.42 8.45 3.60
CA LYS A 203 11.03 9.24 4.68
C LYS A 203 9.98 9.78 5.66
N ASP A 204 8.79 10.08 5.14
CA ASP A 204 7.69 10.68 5.88
C ASP A 204 6.53 9.72 6.11
N PHE A 205 6.35 8.73 5.22
CA PHE A 205 5.22 7.81 5.20
C PHE A 205 5.67 6.35 5.26
N SER A 206 4.91 5.50 5.93
CA SER A 206 5.03 4.06 5.73
C SER A 206 4.33 3.66 4.42
N ILE A 207 4.91 2.77 3.62
CA ILE A 207 4.35 2.39 2.32
C ILE A 207 4.16 0.88 2.26
N LEU A 208 2.94 0.44 1.92
CA LEU A 208 2.64 -0.94 1.54
C LEU A 208 2.35 -0.96 0.04
N ILE A 209 3.09 -1.76 -0.71
CA ILE A 209 2.88 -1.90 -2.15
C ILE A 209 2.54 -3.34 -2.52
N VAL A 210 1.47 -3.54 -3.29
CA VAL A 210 1.23 -4.79 -4.01
C VAL A 210 1.84 -4.67 -5.40
N THR A 211 2.61 -5.66 -5.80
CA THR A 211 3.13 -5.75 -7.17
C THR A 211 3.32 -7.20 -7.59
N HIS A 212 3.07 -7.49 -8.87
CA HIS A 212 3.45 -8.75 -9.49
C HIS A 212 4.85 -8.68 -10.15
N ASN A 213 5.47 -7.50 -10.16
CA ASN A 213 6.80 -7.29 -10.73
C ASN A 213 7.88 -7.47 -9.63
N MET A 214 8.51 -8.62 -9.63
CA MET A 214 9.58 -8.98 -8.67
C MET A 214 10.77 -8.02 -8.73
N GLN A 215 11.14 -7.54 -9.93
CA GLN A 215 12.23 -6.57 -10.07
C GLN A 215 11.88 -5.24 -9.43
N GLN A 216 10.62 -4.79 -9.54
CA GLN A 216 10.14 -3.60 -8.85
C GLN A 216 10.22 -3.79 -7.33
N ALA A 217 9.66 -4.89 -6.80
CA ALA A 217 9.74 -5.19 -5.37
C ALA A 217 11.19 -5.17 -4.86
N SER A 218 12.10 -5.86 -5.57
CA SER A 218 13.52 -5.91 -5.22
C SER A 218 14.22 -4.54 -5.21
N ARG A 219 13.78 -3.59 -6.09
CA ARG A 219 14.40 -2.25 -6.15
C ARG A 219 13.84 -1.29 -5.10
N VAL A 220 12.54 -1.39 -4.79
CA VAL A 220 11.89 -0.33 -4.00
C VAL A 220 11.66 -0.70 -2.55
N SER A 221 11.50 -1.98 -2.20
CA SER A 221 11.07 -2.35 -0.85
C SER A 221 12.23 -2.63 0.10
N ASN A 222 11.97 -2.42 1.40
CA ASN A 222 12.84 -2.80 2.51
C ASN A 222 12.50 -4.21 2.99
N TYR A 223 11.20 -4.55 3.02
CA TYR A 223 10.66 -5.84 3.41
C TYR A 223 9.76 -6.39 2.31
N CYS A 224 9.68 -7.71 2.21
CA CYS A 224 8.86 -8.37 1.23
C CYS A 224 8.08 -9.52 1.85
N ALA A 225 6.80 -9.63 1.48
CA ALA A 225 5.90 -10.73 1.84
C ALA A 225 5.52 -11.48 0.57
N PHE A 226 5.87 -12.76 0.50
CA PHE A 226 5.49 -13.63 -0.62
C PHE A 226 4.23 -14.40 -0.29
N PHE A 227 3.24 -14.29 -1.17
CA PHE A 227 1.96 -14.98 -1.09
C PHE A 227 1.83 -16.00 -2.21
N THR A 228 1.20 -17.13 -1.90
CA THR A 228 0.82 -18.15 -2.89
C THR A 228 -0.65 -18.53 -2.75
N THR A 229 -1.13 -19.40 -3.60
CA THR A 229 -2.47 -19.99 -3.48
C THR A 229 -2.40 -21.45 -3.15
N LYS A 230 -3.25 -21.91 -2.23
CA LYS A 230 -3.46 -23.30 -1.90
C LYS A 230 -4.85 -23.75 -2.32
N ALA A 231 -4.93 -24.90 -2.97
CA ALA A 231 -6.23 -25.51 -3.29
C ALA A 231 -6.95 -25.92 -2.01
N THR A 232 -8.24 -25.64 -1.95
CA THR A 232 -9.15 -26.08 -0.90
C THR A 232 -9.91 -27.32 -1.34
N ASP A 233 -10.50 -28.06 -0.41
CA ASP A 233 -11.21 -29.32 -0.70
C ASP A 233 -12.41 -29.13 -1.65
N ASP A 234 -12.95 -27.93 -1.74
CA ASP A 234 -14.03 -27.53 -2.64
C ASP A 234 -13.55 -27.06 -4.05
N GLY A 235 -12.24 -27.21 -4.33
CA GLY A 235 -11.62 -26.85 -5.62
C GLY A 235 -11.34 -25.35 -5.81
N ARG A 236 -11.65 -24.50 -4.82
CA ARG A 236 -11.28 -23.07 -4.83
C ARG A 236 -9.82 -22.91 -4.45
N ARG A 237 -9.30 -21.68 -4.56
CA ARG A 237 -7.92 -21.35 -4.17
C ARG A 237 -7.94 -20.23 -3.12
N THR A 238 -7.30 -20.48 -1.98
CA THR A 238 -7.13 -19.50 -0.90
C THR A 238 -5.69 -19.01 -0.88
N GLY A 239 -5.49 -17.71 -0.68
CA GLY A 239 -4.17 -17.10 -0.52
C GLY A 239 -3.59 -17.37 0.87
N GLU A 240 -2.30 -17.64 0.91
CA GLU A 240 -1.55 -17.83 2.16
C GLU A 240 -0.24 -17.05 2.09
N LEU A 241 0.21 -16.51 3.21
CA LEU A 241 1.56 -15.96 3.35
C LEU A 241 2.55 -17.12 3.48
N VAL A 242 3.56 -17.14 2.59
CA VAL A 242 4.62 -18.17 2.59
C VAL A 242 5.82 -17.69 3.39
N GLU A 243 6.29 -16.49 3.07
CA GLU A 243 7.49 -15.92 3.69
C GLU A 243 7.37 -14.40 3.83
N TYR A 244 7.87 -13.89 4.96
CA TYR A 244 8.04 -12.46 5.20
C TYR A 244 9.44 -12.19 5.75
N SER A 245 10.25 -11.46 5.01
CA SER A 245 11.63 -11.15 5.40
C SER A 245 12.10 -9.82 4.82
N ASP A 246 13.30 -9.38 5.18
CA ASP A 246 13.95 -8.27 4.48
C ASP A 246 14.13 -8.61 3.00
N THR A 247 13.98 -7.61 2.14
CA THR A 247 13.96 -7.81 0.68
C THR A 247 15.24 -8.44 0.16
N LYS A 248 16.39 -8.02 0.68
CA LYS A 248 17.67 -8.57 0.23
C LYS A 248 17.77 -10.07 0.53
N THR A 249 17.39 -10.48 1.75
CA THR A 249 17.37 -11.90 2.15
C THR A 249 16.41 -12.68 1.27
N MET A 250 15.17 -12.20 1.09
CA MET A 250 14.18 -12.87 0.26
C MET A 250 14.68 -13.12 -1.17
N PHE A 251 15.34 -12.15 -1.79
CA PHE A 251 15.78 -12.27 -3.19
C PHE A 251 17.16 -12.96 -3.38
N THR A 252 17.94 -13.18 -2.30
CA THR A 252 19.27 -13.81 -2.39
C THR A 252 19.36 -15.16 -1.72
N LYS A 253 18.62 -15.35 -0.62
CA LYS A 253 18.64 -16.57 0.20
C LYS A 253 17.28 -16.73 0.89
N PRO A 254 16.21 -16.98 0.15
CA PRO A 254 14.90 -17.24 0.74
C PRO A 254 14.93 -18.45 1.68
N SER A 255 14.09 -18.44 2.71
CA SER A 255 13.98 -19.54 3.68
C SER A 255 13.08 -20.66 3.19
N GLU A 256 12.13 -20.33 2.29
CA GLU A 256 11.11 -21.24 1.80
C GLU A 256 11.38 -21.63 0.33
N SER A 257 11.29 -22.94 0.03
CA SER A 257 11.50 -23.45 -1.33
C SER A 257 10.53 -22.87 -2.35
N LEU A 258 9.27 -22.66 -1.96
CA LEU A 258 8.25 -22.03 -2.82
C LEU A 258 8.63 -20.58 -3.19
N THR A 259 9.26 -19.85 -2.26
CA THR A 259 9.77 -18.50 -2.52
C THR A 259 10.91 -18.56 -3.53
N GLU A 260 11.84 -19.50 -3.38
CA GLU A 260 12.96 -19.68 -4.31
C GLU A 260 12.47 -20.02 -5.74
N GLU A 261 11.51 -20.94 -5.85
CA GLU A 261 10.90 -21.33 -7.12
C GLU A 261 10.22 -20.13 -7.80
N TYR A 262 9.44 -19.34 -7.03
CA TYR A 262 8.76 -18.17 -7.56
C TYR A 262 9.74 -17.10 -8.06
N ILE A 263 10.74 -16.75 -7.25
CA ILE A 263 11.73 -15.71 -7.58
C ILE A 263 12.61 -16.13 -8.76
N SER A 264 12.97 -17.41 -8.87
CA SER A 264 13.77 -17.93 -9.98
C SER A 264 12.99 -18.15 -11.28
N GLY A 265 11.67 -17.91 -11.28
CA GLY A 265 10.80 -18.13 -12.44
C GLY A 265 10.52 -19.62 -12.74
N ARG A 266 10.82 -20.51 -11.78
CA ARG A 266 10.54 -21.96 -11.88
C ARG A 266 9.19 -22.35 -11.31
N PHE A 267 8.37 -21.36 -10.95
CA PHE A 267 7.06 -21.53 -10.39
C PHE A 267 6.04 -21.84 -11.50
N GLY A 268 5.49 -23.06 -11.51
CA GLY A 268 4.52 -23.52 -12.52
C GLY A 268 4.04 -24.94 -12.24
#